data_18a75b5313b9174f3ac22ae6cad7a989
#
_entry.id   18a75b5313b9174f3ac22ae6cad7a989
#
_cell.length_a   1.000
_cell.length_b   1.000
_cell.length_c   1.000
_cell.angle_alpha   90.00
_cell.angle_beta   90.00
_cell.angle_gamma   90.00
#
_symmetry.space_group_name_H-M   'P 1'
#
loop_
_entity.id
_entity.type
_entity.pdbx_description
1 polymer ?
#
loop_
_entity_poly.entity_id
_entity_poly.type
_entity_poly.pdbx_seq_one_letter_code
_entity_poly.pdbx_strand_id
1 'polypeptide(L)'
;MDDAIISIYKQFTNQSIMTTWAVQPTDYGNEVKIWADVFDGSHFPQAKAHAERTAEQLGRPVTIWKVGSISEFKWMEVRNA
;
A
#
# COMPACT_ATOMS: atom_id res chain seq x y z
N MET A 1 6.99 1.49 24.35
CA MET A 1 7.07 0.88 23.06
C MET A 1 5.87 1.28 22.25
N ASP A 2 6.11 1.73 21.12
CA ASP A 2 5.02 2.16 20.31
C ASP A 2 4.42 0.98 19.56
N ASP A 3 3.32 1.25 18.90
CA ASP A 3 2.59 0.23 18.19
C ASP A 3 3.41 -0.39 17.07
N ALA A 4 4.34 0.34 16.50
CA ALA A 4 5.13 -0.18 15.42
C ALA A 4 6.00 -1.33 15.89
N ILE A 5 6.58 -1.21 17.05
CA ILE A 5 7.43 -2.29 17.57
C ILE A 5 6.59 -3.46 17.99
N ILE A 6 5.44 -3.21 18.58
CA ILE A 6 4.51 -4.28 18.92
C ILE A 6 4.09 -5.02 17.67
N SER A 7 3.83 -4.27 16.61
CA SER A 7 3.46 -4.89 15.35
C SER A 7 4.55 -5.76 14.80
N ILE A 8 5.79 -5.31 14.92
CA ILE A 8 6.92 -6.11 14.47
C ILE A 8 6.99 -7.42 15.23
N TYR A 9 6.76 -7.39 16.51
CA TYR A 9 6.71 -8.60 17.30
C TYR A 9 5.63 -9.55 16.81
N LYS A 10 4.45 -9.02 16.58
CA LYS A 10 3.35 -9.85 16.09
C LYS A 10 3.69 -10.47 14.76
N GLN A 11 4.43 -9.75 13.94
CA GLN A 11 4.82 -10.29 12.65
C GLN A 11 5.71 -11.49 12.78
N PHE A 12 6.64 -11.45 13.68
CA PHE A 12 7.52 -12.58 13.85
C PHE A 12 6.80 -13.82 14.34
N THR A 13 5.70 -13.63 15.02
CA THR A 13 4.92 -14.76 15.50
C THR A 13 3.83 -15.18 14.54
N ASN A 14 3.40 -14.23 13.68
CA ASN A 14 2.33 -14.49 12.70
C ASN A 14 2.73 -13.85 11.39
N GLN A 15 3.69 -14.45 10.75
CA GLN A 15 4.32 -13.81 9.60
C GLN A 15 3.39 -13.29 8.54
N SER A 16 2.26 -13.94 8.39
CA SER A 16 1.33 -13.57 7.33
C SER A 16 0.70 -12.21 7.55
N ILE A 17 0.79 -11.65 8.73
CA ILE A 17 0.03 -10.44 9.02
C ILE A 17 0.73 -9.17 8.59
N MET A 18 1.95 -9.27 8.14
CA MET A 18 2.63 -8.04 7.77
C MET A 18 2.41 -7.69 6.34
N THR A 19 1.18 -7.35 6.05
CA THR A 19 0.86 -6.79 4.75
C THR A 19 0.40 -5.36 4.95
N THR A 20 0.93 -4.48 4.13
CA THR A 20 0.51 -3.09 4.07
C THR A 20 0.23 -2.78 2.62
N TRP A 21 -0.79 -1.99 2.36
CA TRP A 21 -1.10 -1.56 1.01
C TRP A 21 -0.62 -0.13 0.86
N ALA A 22 0.21 0.12 -0.14
CA ALA A 22 0.72 1.45 -0.41
C ALA A 22 0.16 1.95 -1.72
N VAL A 23 -0.29 3.20 -1.73
CA VAL A 23 -0.95 3.80 -2.89
C VAL A 23 -0.14 4.99 -3.33
N GLN A 24 0.24 5.01 -4.60
CA GLN A 24 0.97 6.13 -5.18
C GLN A 24 0.75 6.15 -6.70
N PRO A 25 0.92 7.32 -7.33
CA PRO A 25 0.79 7.37 -8.79
C PRO A 25 1.77 6.42 -9.47
N THR A 26 1.32 5.80 -10.54
CA THR A 26 2.09 4.79 -11.25
C THR A 26 3.40 5.32 -11.81
N ASP A 27 3.43 6.58 -12.19
CA ASP A 27 4.59 7.15 -12.88
C ASP A 27 5.72 7.55 -11.95
N TYR A 28 5.65 7.17 -10.67
CA TYR A 28 6.77 7.42 -9.76
C TYR A 28 7.76 6.28 -9.70
N GLY A 29 7.66 5.30 -10.59
CA GLY A 29 8.70 4.32 -10.77
C GLY A 29 8.40 2.96 -10.15
N ASN A 30 9.45 2.22 -9.85
CA ASN A 30 9.35 0.82 -9.50
C ASN A 30 9.61 0.55 -8.03
N GLU A 31 9.36 1.52 -7.18
CA GLU A 31 9.51 1.31 -5.75
C GLU A 31 8.49 2.15 -4.99
N VAL A 32 8.13 1.68 -3.82
CA VAL A 32 7.21 2.41 -2.96
C VAL A 32 7.95 3.62 -2.39
N LYS A 33 7.37 4.79 -2.54
CA LYS A 33 7.98 6.01 -2.06
C LYS A 33 7.64 6.24 -0.59
N ILE A 34 8.53 6.93 0.09
CA ILE A 34 8.36 7.17 1.52
C ILE A 34 7.09 7.96 1.84
N TRP A 35 6.62 8.73 0.88
CA TRP A 35 5.42 9.55 1.07
C TRP A 35 4.13 8.88 0.56
N ALA A 36 4.22 7.63 0.10
CA ALA A 36 3.02 6.93 -0.37
C ALA A 36 2.00 6.82 0.76
N ASP A 37 0.73 6.85 0.40
CA ASP A 37 -0.34 6.64 1.37
C ASP A 37 -0.43 5.16 1.68
N VAL A 38 -0.44 4.81 2.97
CA VAL A 38 -0.42 3.40 3.35
C VAL A 38 -1.67 3.02 4.13
N PHE A 39 -2.07 1.77 3.95
CA PHE A 39 -3.24 1.20 4.59
C PHE A 39 -2.87 -0.16 5.16
N ASP A 40 -3.43 -0.49 6.30
CA ASP A 40 -3.23 -1.79 6.92
C ASP A 40 -3.72 -2.91 6.00
N GLY A 41 -3.12 -4.08 6.13
CA GLY A 41 -3.45 -5.20 5.25
C GLY A 41 -4.91 -5.62 5.25
N SER A 42 -5.61 -5.40 6.36
CA SER A 42 -7.03 -5.71 6.43
C SER A 42 -7.90 -4.64 5.78
N HIS A 43 -7.32 -3.55 5.33
CA HIS A 43 -8.06 -2.41 4.77
C HIS A 43 -7.87 -2.24 3.28
N PHE A 44 -7.77 -3.35 2.56
CA PHE A 44 -7.62 -3.26 1.11
C PHE A 44 -8.78 -2.50 0.43
N PRO A 45 -10.04 -2.70 0.82
CA PRO A 45 -11.12 -1.93 0.18
C PRO A 45 -10.94 -0.43 0.32
N GLN A 46 -10.44 0.02 1.45
CA GLN A 46 -10.18 1.43 1.67
C GLN A 46 -9.03 1.92 0.81
N ALA A 47 -7.99 1.10 0.68
CA ALA A 47 -6.86 1.45 -0.19
C ALA A 47 -7.33 1.55 -1.64
N LYS A 48 -8.15 0.63 -2.08
CA LYS A 48 -8.67 0.64 -3.44
C LYS A 48 -9.54 1.86 -3.69
N ALA A 49 -10.43 2.18 -2.76
CA ALA A 49 -11.27 3.36 -2.90
C ALA A 49 -10.44 4.63 -2.95
N HIS A 50 -9.40 4.70 -2.12
CA HIS A 50 -8.51 5.84 -2.12
C HIS A 50 -7.77 5.96 -3.44
N ALA A 51 -7.29 4.83 -3.98
CA ALA A 51 -6.60 4.84 -5.26
C ALA A 51 -7.51 5.30 -6.39
N GLU A 52 -8.77 4.87 -6.36
CA GLU A 52 -9.72 5.29 -7.38
C GLU A 52 -9.98 6.79 -7.33
N ARG A 53 -10.16 7.33 -6.13
CA ARG A 53 -10.35 8.76 -5.98
C ARG A 53 -9.11 9.54 -6.40
N THR A 54 -7.95 9.03 -6.04
CA THR A 54 -6.70 9.70 -6.38
C THR A 54 -6.48 9.70 -7.89
N ALA A 55 -6.74 8.57 -8.55
CA ALA A 55 -6.60 8.50 -9.99
C ALA A 55 -7.54 9.49 -10.68
N GLU A 56 -8.76 9.61 -10.16
CA GLU A 56 -9.72 10.55 -10.72
C GLU A 56 -9.26 11.99 -10.51
N GLN A 57 -8.81 12.32 -9.33
CA GLN A 57 -8.39 13.67 -8.99
C GLN A 57 -7.16 14.09 -9.78
N LEU A 58 -6.22 13.18 -9.96
CA LEU A 58 -4.98 13.49 -10.65
C LEU A 58 -5.09 13.32 -12.16
N GLY A 59 -6.09 12.58 -12.64
CA GLY A 59 -6.24 12.30 -14.04
C GLY A 59 -5.16 11.39 -14.58
N ARG A 60 -4.60 10.52 -13.73
CA ARG A 60 -3.53 9.61 -14.15
C ARG A 60 -3.56 8.34 -13.31
N PRO A 61 -2.95 7.27 -13.81
CA PRO A 61 -3.01 5.97 -13.12
C PRO A 61 -2.34 5.99 -11.75
N VAL A 62 -2.88 5.18 -10.86
CA VAL A 62 -2.37 5.03 -9.50
C VAL A 62 -2.16 3.55 -9.26
N THR A 63 -1.04 3.19 -8.66
CA THR A 63 -0.71 1.81 -8.37
C THR A 63 -0.93 1.52 -6.89
N ILE A 64 -1.51 0.37 -6.60
CA ILE A 64 -1.59 -0.16 -5.25
C ILE A 64 -0.51 -1.22 -5.13
N TRP A 65 0.38 -1.02 -4.17
CA TRP A 65 1.47 -1.95 -3.90
C TRP A 65 1.14 -2.81 -2.70
N LYS A 66 1.50 -4.07 -2.78
CA LYS A 66 1.44 -4.94 -1.62
C LYS A 66 2.81 -4.97 -0.99
N VAL A 67 2.90 -4.51 0.24
CA VAL A 67 4.17 -4.39 0.95
C VAL A 67 4.19 -5.40 2.08
N GLY A 68 5.14 -6.31 2.02
CA GLY A 68 5.35 -7.28 3.08
C GLY A 68 6.54 -6.90 3.93
N SER A 69 6.95 -7.81 4.81
CA SER A 69 8.07 -7.52 5.70
C SER A 69 9.40 -7.48 4.97
N ILE A 70 9.51 -8.17 3.85
CA ILE A 70 10.78 -8.26 3.13
C ILE A 70 10.64 -7.96 1.64
N SER A 71 9.46 -7.63 1.18
CA SER A 71 9.26 -7.42 -0.25
C SER A 71 8.13 -6.45 -0.49
N GLU A 72 8.18 -5.84 -1.65
CA GLU A 72 7.09 -5.00 -2.11
C GLU A 72 6.91 -5.25 -3.60
N PHE A 73 5.67 -5.27 -4.06
CA PHE A 73 5.42 -5.45 -5.47
C PHE A 73 4.09 -4.83 -5.86
N LYS A 74 3.99 -4.50 -7.14
CA LYS A 74 2.77 -3.89 -7.66
C LYS A 74 1.65 -4.92 -7.62
N TRP A 75 0.56 -4.55 -6.98
CA TRP A 75 -0.59 -5.44 -6.84
C TRP A 75 -1.61 -5.19 -7.93
N MET A 76 -1.96 -3.94 -8.14
CA MET A 76 -2.88 -3.59 -9.21
C MET A 76 -2.75 -2.11 -9.54
N GLU A 77 -3.13 -1.77 -10.75
CA GLU A 77 -3.15 -0.40 -11.19
C GLU A 77 -4.59 0.04 -11.37
N VAL A 78 -4.89 1.23 -10.87
CA VAL A 78 -6.20 1.84 -11.04
C VAL A 78 -6.05 2.96 -12.05
N ARG A 79 -6.83 2.88 -13.11
CA ARG A 79 -6.79 3.87 -14.16
C ARG A 79 -8.03 4.72 -14.12
N ASN A 80 -7.85 5.97 -14.43
CA ASN A 80 -8.97 6.87 -14.60
C ASN A 80 -9.66 6.51 -15.92
N ALA A 81 -10.90 6.13 -15.82
CA ALA A 81 -11.64 5.67 -17.00
C ALA A 81 -11.91 6.81 -17.99
#